data_7e244dd6d882c8413e0d58cd06d63455
#
_entry.id   7e244dd6d882c8413e0d58cd06d63455
#
_cell.length_a   1.000
_cell.length_b   1.000
_cell.length_c   1.000
_cell.angle_alpha   90.00
_cell.angle_beta   90.00
_cell.angle_gamma   90.00
#
_symmetry.space_group_name_H-M   'P 1'
#
loop_
_entity.id
_entity.type
_entity.pdbx_description
1 polymer ?
#
loop_
_entity_poly.entity_id
_entity_poly.type
_entity_poly.pdbx_seq_one_letter_code
_entity_poly.pdbx_strand_id
1 'polypeptide(L)'
;MYSDFHNDILTYRSGELPKEYYDNNIITAVFRGNRSFKDALKLAEKAVLPAFEDVGYEDLDIDELLRIKPLYVTLTWNGENRFGFGCDFDSDKGLKPEGKAFIKILNENGIAVDCAHISKGGFKDIIESAENVVNSHTCFSALHKHKRNLDDWQLDELA
;
A
#
# COMPACT_ATOMS: atom_id res chain seq x y z
N MET A 1 11.76 18.22 -13.19
CA MET A 1 10.63 17.34 -12.80
C MET A 1 11.23 16.00 -12.42
N TYR A 2 10.87 15.45 -11.28
CA TYR A 2 11.23 14.09 -10.82
C TYR A 2 9.98 13.38 -10.31
N SER A 3 10.07 12.06 -10.10
CA SER A 3 8.99 11.25 -9.56
C SER A 3 9.48 10.51 -8.33
N ASP A 4 8.64 10.46 -7.29
CA ASP A 4 8.84 9.64 -6.10
C ASP A 4 7.58 8.76 -5.94
N PHE A 5 7.78 7.46 -5.91
CA PHE A 5 6.67 6.50 -5.95
C PHE A 5 6.08 6.21 -4.57
N HIS A 6 6.80 6.56 -3.50
CA HIS A 6 6.31 6.41 -2.12
C HIS A 6 6.99 7.41 -1.20
N ASN A 7 6.22 8.27 -0.57
CA ASN A 7 6.73 9.26 0.36
C ASN A 7 5.79 9.45 1.56
N ASP A 8 6.31 9.22 2.76
CA ASP A 8 5.56 9.23 4.02
C ASP A 8 5.49 10.59 4.71
N ILE A 9 5.79 11.68 4.04
CA ILE A 9 5.91 13.00 4.67
C ILE A 9 4.67 13.39 5.48
N LEU A 10 3.47 13.08 4.99
CA LEU A 10 2.21 13.39 5.70
C LEU A 10 2.03 12.57 6.98
N THR A 11 2.69 11.42 7.09
CA THR A 11 2.66 10.60 8.30
C THR A 11 3.39 11.27 9.46
N TYR A 12 4.44 12.04 9.18
CA TYR A 12 5.36 12.58 10.18
C TYR A 12 5.36 14.10 10.30
N ARG A 13 4.72 14.81 9.37
CA ARG A 13 4.70 16.27 9.33
C ARG A 13 3.30 16.84 9.53
N SER A 14 3.19 17.86 10.37
CA SER A 14 2.02 18.73 10.46
C SER A 14 2.19 19.93 9.52
N GLY A 15 1.13 20.35 8.84
CA GLY A 15 1.11 21.52 7.98
C GLY A 15 0.92 21.23 6.50
N GLU A 16 1.20 22.23 5.67
CA GLU A 16 1.12 22.10 4.22
C GLU A 16 2.32 21.36 3.64
N LEU A 17 2.13 20.72 2.50
CA LEU A 17 3.20 20.09 1.75
C LEU A 17 4.15 21.16 1.18
N PRO A 18 5.46 20.89 1.12
CA PRO A 18 6.42 21.72 0.41
C PRO A 18 6.02 21.91 -1.07
N LYS A 19 6.42 23.03 -1.66
CA LYS A 19 6.06 23.37 -3.04
C LYS A 19 6.43 22.29 -4.06
N GLU A 20 7.57 21.63 -3.85
CA GLU A 20 8.04 20.55 -4.71
C GLU A 20 7.06 19.39 -4.87
N TYR A 21 6.14 19.16 -3.91
CA TYR A 21 5.09 18.15 -3.99
C TYR A 21 3.99 18.51 -4.99
N TYR A 22 3.81 19.79 -5.26
CA TYR A 22 2.86 20.29 -6.25
C TYR A 22 3.48 20.39 -7.66
N ASP A 23 4.80 20.57 -7.73
CA ASP A 23 5.53 20.77 -8.99
C ASP A 23 6.09 19.45 -9.58
N ASN A 24 6.01 18.34 -8.85
CA ASN A 24 6.57 17.03 -9.24
C ASN A 24 5.55 15.89 -9.01
N ASN A 25 5.84 14.72 -9.59
CA ASN A 25 5.02 13.52 -9.44
C ASN A 25 5.44 12.75 -8.17
N ILE A 26 5.07 13.28 -7.00
CA ILE A 26 5.36 12.65 -5.71
C ILE A 26 4.09 12.02 -5.17
N ILE A 27 4.08 10.69 -5.11
CA ILE A 27 3.01 9.94 -4.46
C ILE A 27 3.22 10.01 -2.95
N THR A 28 2.22 10.56 -2.26
CA THR A 28 2.26 10.70 -0.81
C THR A 28 1.43 9.61 -0.18
N ALA A 29 2.10 8.63 0.40
CA ALA A 29 1.46 7.56 1.14
C ALA A 29 1.14 8.02 2.57
N VAL A 30 -0.06 7.70 3.02
CA VAL A 30 -0.45 7.91 4.41
C VAL A 30 -0.42 6.57 5.13
N PHE A 31 0.59 6.37 5.97
CA PHE A 31 0.68 5.22 6.85
C PHE A 31 -0.35 5.31 7.96
N ARG A 32 -1.25 4.36 8.01
CA ARG A 32 -2.34 4.33 8.98
C ARG A 32 -1.80 4.17 10.41
N GLY A 33 -0.98 3.17 10.68
CA GLY A 33 -0.41 2.92 12.01
C GLY A 33 -1.50 2.91 13.10
N ASN A 34 -1.27 3.64 14.19
CA ASN A 34 -2.20 3.75 15.32
C ASN A 34 -3.26 4.87 15.17
N ARG A 35 -3.36 5.54 13.98
CA ARG A 35 -4.36 6.58 13.74
C ARG A 35 -5.73 5.96 13.49
N SER A 36 -6.79 6.73 13.72
CA SER A 36 -8.10 6.40 13.15
C SER A 36 -8.06 6.55 11.62
N PHE A 37 -8.90 5.80 10.92
CA PHE A 37 -9.00 5.96 9.45
C PHE A 37 -9.43 7.38 9.08
N LYS A 38 -10.33 8.00 9.87
CA LYS A 38 -10.75 9.39 9.70
C LYS A 38 -9.58 10.39 9.76
N ASP A 39 -8.60 10.16 10.62
CA ASP A 39 -7.43 11.04 10.69
C ASP A 39 -6.44 10.77 9.57
N ALA A 40 -6.32 9.53 9.10
CA ALA A 40 -5.57 9.19 7.88
C ALA A 40 -6.19 9.87 6.64
N LEU A 41 -7.52 9.88 6.51
CA LEU A 41 -8.23 10.59 5.43
C LEU A 41 -7.89 12.08 5.39
N LYS A 42 -7.94 12.77 6.54
CA LYS A 42 -7.58 14.20 6.62
C LYS A 42 -6.14 14.49 6.16
N LEU A 43 -5.24 13.54 6.34
CA LEU A 43 -3.87 13.66 5.82
C LEU A 43 -3.84 13.43 4.31
N ALA A 44 -4.53 12.40 3.82
CA ALA A 44 -4.59 12.08 2.40
C ALA A 44 -5.23 13.20 1.56
N GLU A 45 -6.20 13.93 2.10
CA GLU A 45 -6.82 15.10 1.46
C GLU A 45 -5.83 16.23 1.16
N LYS A 46 -4.66 16.25 1.80
CA LYS A 46 -3.59 17.22 1.53
C LYS A 46 -2.66 16.78 0.40
N ALA A 47 -2.69 15.50 0.02
CA ALA A 47 -1.82 14.97 -1.01
C ALA A 47 -2.29 15.37 -2.41
N VAL A 48 -1.37 15.66 -3.30
CA VAL A 48 -1.67 15.84 -4.74
C VAL A 48 -1.90 14.48 -5.40
N LEU A 49 -1.08 13.50 -5.06
CA LEU A 49 -1.16 12.12 -5.51
C LEU A 49 -1.24 11.22 -4.26
N PRO A 50 -2.44 10.95 -3.72
CA PRO A 50 -2.59 10.18 -2.49
C PRO A 50 -2.37 8.68 -2.70
N ALA A 51 -1.85 8.02 -1.67
CA ALA A 51 -1.85 6.59 -1.49
C ALA A 51 -2.06 6.27 0.00
N PHE A 52 -2.44 5.03 0.30
CA PHE A 52 -2.60 4.58 1.68
C PHE A 52 -1.75 3.36 1.96
N GLU A 53 -1.21 3.29 3.17
CA GLU A 53 -0.47 2.15 3.67
C GLU A 53 -1.10 1.59 4.95
N ASP A 54 -1.20 0.24 5.02
CA ASP A 54 -1.75 -0.51 6.17
C ASP A 54 -3.22 -0.18 6.48
N VAL A 55 -4.11 -0.40 5.53
CA VAL A 55 -5.53 -0.01 5.66
C VAL A 55 -6.42 -1.07 6.32
N GLY A 56 -5.94 -2.28 6.57
CA GLY A 56 -6.72 -3.44 7.00
C GLY A 56 -7.21 -3.39 8.44
N TYR A 57 -7.88 -2.33 8.87
CA TYR A 57 -8.43 -2.16 10.21
C TYR A 57 -9.96 -2.05 10.19
N GLU A 58 -10.59 -2.30 11.37
CA GLU A 58 -12.05 -2.33 11.51
C GLU A 58 -12.73 -1.01 11.22
N ASP A 59 -12.05 0.11 11.41
CA ASP A 59 -12.58 1.46 11.19
C ASP A 59 -12.37 1.99 9.76
N LEU A 60 -11.94 1.12 8.82
CA LEU A 60 -11.83 1.47 7.40
C LEU A 60 -13.22 1.82 6.83
N ASP A 61 -13.34 3.04 6.35
CA ASP A 61 -14.48 3.52 5.58
C ASP A 61 -14.13 3.42 4.08
N ILE A 62 -14.67 2.40 3.41
CA ILE A 62 -14.38 2.11 2.01
C ILE A 62 -14.90 3.23 1.10
N ASP A 63 -16.08 3.77 1.36
CA ASP A 63 -16.66 4.83 0.52
C ASP A 63 -15.81 6.10 0.57
N GLU A 64 -15.32 6.47 1.75
CA GLU A 64 -14.40 7.60 1.90
C GLU A 64 -13.04 7.35 1.26
N LEU A 65 -12.49 6.13 1.35
CA LEU A 65 -11.26 5.75 0.64
C LEU A 65 -11.45 5.90 -0.88
N LEU A 66 -12.55 5.39 -1.41
CA LEU A 66 -12.86 5.49 -2.84
C LEU A 66 -13.07 6.95 -3.29
N ARG A 67 -13.64 7.80 -2.44
CA ARG A 67 -13.80 9.25 -2.68
C ARG A 67 -12.43 9.94 -2.88
N ILE A 68 -11.43 9.56 -2.11
CA ILE A 68 -10.05 10.09 -2.23
C ILE A 68 -9.40 9.65 -3.54
N LYS A 69 -9.76 8.49 -4.08
CA LYS A 69 -9.18 7.88 -5.29
C LYS A 69 -7.65 7.76 -5.20
N PRO A 70 -7.13 7.00 -4.22
CA PRO A 70 -5.69 6.82 -4.10
C PRO A 70 -5.13 6.11 -5.34
N LEU A 71 -3.89 6.38 -5.69
CA LEU A 71 -3.21 5.69 -6.80
C LEU A 71 -2.97 4.22 -6.49
N TYR A 72 -2.65 3.92 -5.25
CA TYR A 72 -2.54 2.55 -4.75
C TYR A 72 -2.89 2.45 -3.27
N VAL A 73 -3.12 1.21 -2.84
CA VAL A 73 -3.37 0.86 -1.44
C VAL A 73 -2.50 -0.32 -1.05
N THR A 74 -1.73 -0.18 0.03
CA THR A 74 -1.00 -1.29 0.67
C THR A 74 -1.90 -1.92 1.72
N LEU A 75 -2.17 -3.22 1.61
CA LEU A 75 -3.16 -3.92 2.43
C LEU A 75 -2.71 -4.09 3.88
N THR A 76 -1.44 -4.42 4.08
CA THR A 76 -0.83 -4.67 5.40
C THR A 76 0.45 -3.85 5.55
N TRP A 77 0.87 -3.62 6.78
CA TRP A 77 2.26 -3.34 7.09
C TRP A 77 2.98 -4.67 7.40
N ASN A 78 4.00 -4.66 8.26
CA ASN A 78 4.76 -5.88 8.58
C ASN A 78 3.97 -6.93 9.36
N GLY A 79 2.93 -6.51 10.09
CA GLY A 79 2.12 -7.33 10.98
C GLY A 79 0.92 -8.00 10.30
N GLU A 80 0.09 -8.63 11.13
CA GLU A 80 -1.21 -9.14 10.74
C GLU A 80 -2.29 -8.07 10.92
N ASN A 81 -3.22 -8.02 9.98
CA ASN A 81 -4.46 -7.26 10.11
C ASN A 81 -5.65 -8.04 9.55
N ARG A 82 -6.83 -7.43 9.39
CA ARG A 82 -8.02 -8.14 8.87
C ARG A 82 -7.90 -8.59 7.42
N PHE A 83 -7.02 -7.99 6.60
CA PHE A 83 -6.85 -8.34 5.20
C PHE A 83 -5.83 -9.44 4.95
N GLY A 84 -4.83 -9.59 5.81
CA GLY A 84 -3.80 -10.58 5.58
C GLY A 84 -2.63 -10.49 6.57
N PHE A 85 -1.49 -10.95 6.11
CA PHE A 85 -0.26 -11.08 6.87
C PHE A 85 0.86 -10.30 6.19
N GLY A 86 1.57 -9.50 6.97
CA GLY A 86 2.77 -8.82 6.51
C GLY A 86 4.01 -9.71 6.58
N CYS A 87 5.15 -9.17 6.18
CA CYS A 87 6.42 -9.90 6.05
C CYS A 87 7.02 -10.41 7.38
N ASP A 88 6.45 -10.04 8.53
CA ASP A 88 6.87 -10.59 9.84
C ASP A 88 6.33 -11.99 10.11
N PHE A 89 5.37 -12.45 9.33
CA PHE A 89 4.76 -13.76 9.43
C PHE A 89 5.37 -14.78 8.46
N ASP A 90 4.98 -16.05 8.62
CA ASP A 90 5.40 -17.12 7.75
C ASP A 90 5.08 -16.79 6.28
N SER A 91 6.02 -17.09 5.42
CA SER A 91 5.95 -16.73 4.00
C SER A 91 4.73 -17.29 3.25
N ASP A 92 4.19 -18.44 3.73
CA ASP A 92 3.08 -19.13 3.04
C ASP A 92 1.69 -18.64 3.42
N LYS A 93 1.58 -17.75 4.42
CA LYS A 93 0.29 -17.16 4.79
C LYS A 93 -0.17 -16.17 3.74
N GLY A 94 -1.31 -16.47 3.13
CA GLY A 94 -1.94 -15.63 2.11
C GLY A 94 -2.88 -14.56 2.67
N LEU A 95 -3.66 -13.96 1.79
CA LEU A 95 -4.71 -13.02 2.16
C LEU A 95 -5.87 -13.73 2.86
N LYS A 96 -6.48 -13.03 3.80
CA LYS A 96 -7.73 -13.44 4.41
C LYS A 96 -8.91 -13.22 3.44
N PRO A 97 -10.07 -13.86 3.65
CA PRO A 97 -11.24 -13.67 2.77
C PRO A 97 -11.63 -12.21 2.57
N GLU A 98 -11.53 -11.39 3.61
CA GLU A 98 -11.82 -9.96 3.56
C GLU A 98 -10.82 -9.19 2.69
N GLY A 99 -9.55 -9.55 2.72
CA GLY A 99 -8.53 -8.96 1.85
C GLY A 99 -8.81 -9.28 0.37
N LYS A 100 -9.18 -10.52 0.07
CA LYS A 100 -9.57 -10.93 -1.30
C LYS A 100 -10.83 -10.20 -1.77
N ALA A 101 -11.80 -10.01 -0.88
CA ALA A 101 -13.00 -9.23 -1.20
C ALA A 101 -12.69 -7.75 -1.44
N PHE A 102 -11.78 -7.18 -0.67
CA PHE A 102 -11.36 -5.79 -0.82
C PHE A 102 -10.61 -5.54 -2.13
N ILE A 103 -9.77 -6.48 -2.59
CA ILE A 103 -9.10 -6.39 -3.90
C ILE A 103 -10.14 -6.26 -5.03
N LYS A 104 -11.26 -6.98 -4.99
CA LYS A 104 -12.32 -6.84 -5.99
C LYS A 104 -12.87 -5.42 -6.04
N ILE A 105 -13.09 -4.79 -4.87
CA ILE A 105 -13.54 -3.41 -4.79
C ILE A 105 -12.50 -2.45 -5.39
N LEU A 106 -11.21 -2.68 -5.13
CA LEU A 106 -10.12 -1.87 -5.70
C LEU A 106 -10.08 -2.01 -7.24
N ASN A 107 -10.21 -3.24 -7.78
CA ASN A 107 -10.27 -3.51 -9.21
C ASN A 107 -11.42 -2.76 -9.88
N GLU A 108 -12.65 -2.84 -9.33
CA GLU A 108 -13.83 -2.15 -9.84
C GLU A 108 -13.67 -0.62 -9.88
N ASN A 109 -12.74 -0.08 -9.09
CA ASN A 109 -12.47 1.36 -9.02
C ASN A 109 -11.14 1.77 -9.67
N GLY A 110 -10.42 0.82 -10.30
CA GLY A 110 -9.16 1.09 -10.98
C GLY A 110 -8.01 1.51 -10.06
N ILE A 111 -8.08 1.13 -8.77
CA ILE A 111 -7.07 1.43 -7.75
C ILE A 111 -6.07 0.28 -7.71
N ALA A 112 -4.78 0.59 -7.80
CA ALA A 112 -3.73 -0.43 -7.76
C ALA A 112 -3.56 -1.01 -6.34
N VAL A 113 -3.21 -2.30 -6.27
CA VAL A 113 -2.81 -2.97 -5.03
C VAL A 113 -1.29 -2.95 -4.93
N ASP A 114 -0.78 -2.45 -3.82
CA ASP A 114 0.66 -2.40 -3.56
C ASP A 114 1.11 -3.64 -2.80
N CYS A 115 2.12 -4.33 -3.34
CA CYS A 115 2.73 -5.51 -2.77
C CYS A 115 3.80 -5.23 -1.71
N ALA A 116 4.09 -3.98 -1.39
CA ALA A 116 5.03 -3.67 -0.32
C ALA A 116 4.51 -4.24 1.02
N HIS A 117 5.42 -4.69 1.88
CA HIS A 117 5.15 -5.25 3.21
C HIS A 117 4.39 -6.57 3.28
N ILE A 118 3.74 -7.04 2.23
CA ILE A 118 2.93 -8.27 2.26
C ILE A 118 3.80 -9.53 2.43
N SER A 119 3.26 -10.58 3.02
CA SER A 119 3.87 -11.92 3.01
C SER A 119 3.98 -12.47 1.60
N LYS A 120 4.85 -13.47 1.36
CA LYS A 120 4.99 -14.09 0.03
C LYS A 120 3.72 -14.81 -0.44
N GLY A 121 2.96 -15.40 0.50
CA GLY A 121 1.65 -15.97 0.19
C GLY A 121 0.63 -14.91 -0.18
N GLY A 122 0.63 -13.78 0.53
CA GLY A 122 -0.20 -12.62 0.19
C GLY A 122 0.17 -12.01 -1.15
N PHE A 123 1.46 -11.96 -1.49
CA PHE A 123 1.93 -11.52 -2.81
C PHE A 123 1.33 -12.38 -3.93
N LYS A 124 1.38 -13.73 -3.80
CA LYS A 124 0.76 -14.63 -4.78
C LYS A 124 -0.73 -14.37 -4.93
N ASP A 125 -1.45 -14.26 -3.81
CA ASP A 125 -2.88 -13.96 -3.84
C ASP A 125 -3.19 -12.61 -4.53
N ILE A 126 -2.34 -11.59 -4.36
CA ILE A 126 -2.48 -10.29 -5.04
C ILE A 126 -2.28 -10.45 -6.55
N ILE A 127 -1.18 -11.09 -6.99
CA ILE A 127 -0.90 -11.32 -8.43
C ILE A 127 -2.04 -12.08 -9.10
N GLU A 128 -2.64 -13.06 -8.41
CA GLU A 128 -3.74 -13.86 -8.94
C GLU A 128 -5.08 -13.11 -9.02
N SER A 129 -5.28 -12.06 -8.21
CA SER A 129 -6.60 -11.43 -8.04
C SER A 129 -6.68 -9.94 -8.36
N ALA A 130 -5.57 -9.21 -8.33
CA ALA A 130 -5.56 -7.78 -8.63
C ALA A 130 -5.31 -7.51 -10.12
N GLU A 131 -6.06 -6.56 -10.68
CA GLU A 131 -5.90 -6.13 -12.08
C GLU A 131 -4.73 -5.17 -12.27
N ASN A 132 -4.46 -4.35 -11.26
CA ASN A 132 -3.37 -3.38 -11.26
C ASN A 132 -2.51 -3.62 -10.02
N VAL A 133 -1.25 -4.01 -10.23
CA VAL A 133 -0.31 -4.33 -9.15
C VAL A 133 0.89 -3.41 -9.23
N VAL A 134 1.34 -2.94 -8.08
CA VAL A 134 2.58 -2.17 -7.95
C VAL A 134 3.40 -2.71 -6.78
N ASN A 135 4.70 -2.40 -6.75
CA ASN A 135 5.51 -2.51 -5.56
C ASN A 135 6.18 -1.16 -5.33
N SER A 136 5.62 -0.39 -4.42
CA SER A 136 5.94 1.03 -4.27
C SER A 136 7.34 1.27 -3.71
N HIS A 137 7.76 0.47 -2.72
CA HIS A 137 9.03 0.67 -2.02
C HIS A 137 9.56 -0.63 -1.42
N THR A 138 10.61 -1.17 -2.01
CA THR A 138 11.29 -2.37 -1.53
C THR A 138 12.72 -2.44 -2.06
N CYS A 139 13.44 -3.48 -1.69
CA CYS A 139 14.73 -3.84 -2.24
C CYS A 139 14.69 -5.28 -2.79
N PHE A 140 15.80 -5.76 -3.32
CA PHE A 140 15.91 -7.09 -3.91
C PHE A 140 16.69 -8.03 -3.00
N SER A 141 16.18 -9.25 -2.79
CA SER A 141 16.82 -10.28 -1.96
C SER A 141 18.20 -10.70 -2.51
N ALA A 142 18.41 -10.59 -3.80
CA ALA A 142 19.70 -10.83 -4.45
C ALA A 142 20.79 -9.84 -3.98
N LEU A 143 20.41 -8.60 -3.63
CA LEU A 143 21.32 -7.57 -3.14
C LEU A 143 21.49 -7.60 -1.61
N HIS A 144 20.40 -7.83 -0.92
CA HIS A 144 20.37 -7.90 0.55
C HIS A 144 19.26 -8.84 1.01
N LYS A 145 19.64 -9.92 1.69
CA LYS A 145 18.67 -10.90 2.20
C LYS A 145 17.89 -10.32 3.38
N HIS A 146 16.64 -10.03 3.15
CA HIS A 146 15.70 -9.59 4.17
C HIS A 146 14.29 -10.08 3.80
N LYS A 147 13.48 -10.43 4.81
CA LYS A 147 12.11 -10.97 4.61
C LYS A 147 11.17 -10.04 3.84
N ARG A 148 11.44 -8.72 3.86
CA ARG A 148 10.67 -7.69 3.17
C ARG A 148 11.08 -7.50 1.71
N ASN A 149 12.24 -8.03 1.30
CA ASN A 149 12.77 -7.82 -0.04
C ASN A 149 12.17 -8.84 -1.03
N LEU A 150 12.03 -8.41 -2.28
CA LEU A 150 11.53 -9.26 -3.34
C LEU A 150 12.57 -10.31 -3.74
N ASP A 151 12.12 -11.53 -3.89
CA ASP A 151 12.87 -12.61 -4.56
C ASP A 151 12.72 -12.49 -6.08
N ASP A 152 13.61 -13.11 -6.84
CA ASP A 152 13.64 -13.03 -8.30
C ASP A 152 12.30 -13.44 -8.94
N TRP A 153 11.65 -14.50 -8.43
CA TRP A 153 10.35 -14.93 -8.93
C TRP A 153 9.24 -13.86 -8.76
N GLN A 154 9.33 -13.03 -7.72
CA GLN A 154 8.36 -11.93 -7.51
C GLN A 154 8.60 -10.78 -8.49
N LEU A 155 9.86 -10.57 -8.89
CA LEU A 155 10.20 -9.61 -9.94
C LEU A 155 9.69 -10.06 -11.30
N ASP A 156 9.81 -11.36 -11.60
CA ASP A 156 9.31 -11.95 -12.85
C ASP A 156 7.78 -11.80 -12.96
N GLU A 157 7.03 -11.91 -11.84
CA GLU A 157 5.57 -11.73 -11.82
C GLU A 157 5.15 -10.25 -11.94
N LEU A 158 6.02 -9.30 -11.61
CA LEU A 158 5.73 -7.86 -11.72
C LEU A 158 6.15 -7.27 -13.08
N ALA A 159 6.89 -8.00 -13.89
CA ALA A 159 7.42 -7.55 -15.19
C ALA A 159 6.42 -7.72 -16.32
#